data_59f604cee4292d8cf18c42d1754a5e4a
#
_entry.id   59f604cee4292d8cf18c42d1754a5e4a
#
_cell.length_a   1.000
_cell.length_b   1.000
_cell.length_c   1.000
_cell.angle_alpha   90.00
_cell.angle_beta   90.00
_cell.angle_gamma   90.00
#
_symmetry.space_group_name_H-M   'P 1'
#
loop_
_entity.id
_entity.type
_entity.pdbx_description
1 polymer ?
#
loop_
_entity_poly.entity_id
_entity_poly.type
_entity_poly.pdbx_seq_one_letter_code
_entity_poly.pdbx_strand_id
1 'polypeptide(L)' 'MDKARIASILIKGRRDQVNSDKKTVHNIHGWNVTYNVAGKVFVAEKGSQRVIRSNEAILAGVLASA' A
#
# COMPACT_ATOMS: atom_id res chain seq x y z
N MET A 1 -2.97 3.92 -13.84
CA MET A 1 -3.52 2.78 -13.10
C MET A 1 -4.74 3.25 -12.33
N ASP A 2 -5.84 2.54 -12.43
CA ASP A 2 -7.06 2.99 -11.77
C ASP A 2 -7.13 2.56 -10.30
N LYS A 3 -8.06 3.15 -9.59
CA LYS A 3 -8.26 2.95 -8.16
C LYS A 3 -8.52 1.48 -7.81
N ALA A 4 -9.33 0.80 -8.61
CA ALA A 4 -9.69 -0.60 -8.35
C ALA A 4 -8.48 -1.52 -8.48
N ARG A 5 -7.63 -1.27 -9.46
CA ARG A 5 -6.42 -2.04 -9.67
C ARG A 5 -5.41 -1.82 -8.55
N ILE A 6 -5.27 -0.58 -8.10
CA ILE A 6 -4.40 -0.27 -6.97
C ILE A 6 -4.88 -0.99 -5.71
N ALA A 7 -6.18 -0.96 -5.44
CA ALA A 7 -6.77 -1.66 -4.30
C ALA A 7 -6.48 -3.16 -4.35
N SER A 8 -6.58 -3.78 -5.52
CA SER A 8 -6.27 -5.20 -5.70
C SER A 8 -4.81 -5.51 -5.38
N ILE A 9 -3.89 -4.66 -5.82
CA ILE A 9 -2.46 -4.81 -5.52
C ILE A 9 -2.22 -4.72 -4.02
N LEU A 10 -2.86 -3.77 -3.35
CA LEU A 10 -2.71 -3.58 -1.91
C LEU A 10 -3.25 -4.78 -1.12
N ILE A 11 -4.40 -5.30 -1.50
CA ILE A 11 -5.00 -6.47 -0.85
C ILE A 11 -4.08 -7.67 -1.00
N LYS A 12 -3.56 -7.92 -2.20
CA LYS A 12 -2.64 -9.02 -2.44
C LYS A 12 -1.35 -8.85 -1.63
N GLY A 13 -0.79 -7.65 -1.62
CA GLY A 13 0.44 -7.36 -0.87
C GLY A 13 0.26 -7.60 0.62
N ARG A 14 -0.87 -7.16 1.19
CA ARG A 14 -1.18 -7.41 2.58
C ARG A 14 -1.30 -8.90 2.87
N ARG A 15 -2.02 -9.63 2.03
CA ARG A 15 -2.23 -11.07 2.20
C ARG A 15 -0.91 -11.83 2.14
N ASP A 16 -0.07 -11.49 1.17
CA ASP A 16 1.23 -12.15 1.00
C ASP A 16 2.14 -11.87 2.20
N GLN A 17 2.12 -10.66 2.73
CA GLN A 17 2.96 -10.29 3.85
C GLN A 17 2.49 -10.90 5.17
N VAL A 18 1.19 -11.06 5.38
CA VAL A 18 0.64 -11.72 6.57
C VAL A 18 1.01 -13.21 6.55
N ASN A 19 1.05 -13.83 5.38
CA ASN A 19 1.34 -15.25 5.23
C ASN A 19 2.83 -15.56 5.10
N SER A 20 3.69 -14.56 5.04
CA SER A 20 5.13 -14.75 4.92
C SER A 20 5.85 -13.61 5.64
N ASP A 21 7.02 -13.89 6.19
CA ASP A 21 7.82 -12.88 6.92
C ASP A 21 8.56 -11.91 5.98
N LYS A 22 8.38 -12.06 4.68
CA LYS A 22 9.06 -11.22 3.71
C LYS A 22 8.32 -9.90 3.52
N LYS A 23 9.01 -8.77 3.72
CA LYS A 23 8.48 -7.46 3.39
C LYS A 23 8.38 -7.33 1.88
N THR A 24 7.18 -7.05 1.41
CA THR A 24 6.93 -6.79 -0.01
C THR A 24 6.73 -5.30 -0.20
N VAL A 25 7.55 -4.68 -1.05
CA VAL A 25 7.43 -3.27 -1.40
C VAL A 25 6.83 -3.19 -2.80
N HIS A 26 5.74 -2.47 -2.92
CA HIS A 26 5.11 -2.20 -4.22
C HIS A 26 5.36 -0.74 -4.58
N ASN A 27 5.78 -0.49 -5.82
CA ASN A 27 5.89 0.87 -6.33
C ASN A 27 4.64 1.18 -7.14
N ILE A 28 3.85 2.13 -6.67
CA ILE A 28 2.59 2.55 -7.29
C ILE A 28 2.63 4.05 -7.49
N HIS A 29 2.63 4.51 -8.74
CA HIS A 29 2.68 5.94 -9.09
C HIS A 29 3.84 6.68 -8.39
N GLY A 30 4.98 6.01 -8.26
CA GLY A 30 6.15 6.60 -7.59
C GLY A 30 6.14 6.47 -6.07
N TRP A 31 5.08 5.95 -5.50
CA TRP A 31 5.01 5.69 -4.07
C TRP A 31 5.56 4.29 -3.75
N ASN A 32 6.39 4.20 -2.74
CA ASN A 32 6.84 2.93 -2.19
C ASN A 32 5.88 2.52 -1.08
N VAL A 33 5.12 1.46 -1.30
CA VAL A 33 4.06 1.03 -0.38
C VAL A 33 4.45 -0.27 0.31
N THR A 34 4.41 -0.26 1.63
CA THR A 34 4.63 -1.45 2.45
C THR A 34 3.45 -1.64 3.40
N TYR A 35 3.25 -2.87 3.87
CA TYR A 35 2.25 -3.15 4.88
C TYR A 35 2.93 -3.47 6.20
N ASN A 36 2.55 -2.74 7.24
CA ASN A 36 3.04 -2.98 8.60
C ASN A 36 2.08 -3.96 9.29
N VAL A 37 2.52 -5.20 9.44
CA VAL A 37 1.69 -6.26 10.03
C VAL A 37 1.37 -5.96 11.50
N ALA A 38 2.34 -5.46 12.25
CA ALA A 38 2.15 -5.16 13.67
C ALA A 38 1.10 -4.07 13.88
N GLY A 39 1.13 -3.02 13.06
CA GLY A 39 0.17 -1.92 13.16
C GLY A 39 -1.08 -2.11 12.32
N LYS A 40 -1.09 -3.12 11.46
CA LYS A 40 -2.19 -3.40 10.52
C LYS A 40 -2.50 -2.19 9.63
N VAL A 41 -1.46 -1.52 9.16
CA VAL A 41 -1.60 -0.33 8.32
C VAL A 41 -0.66 -0.42 7.13
N PHE A 42 -1.05 0.27 6.04
CA PHE A 42 -0.17 0.49 4.90
C PHE A 42 0.60 1.79 5.10
N VAL A 43 1.87 1.77 4.70
CA VAL A 43 2.72 2.96 4.71
C VAL A 43 3.14 3.22 3.27
N ALA A 44 2.81 4.39 2.75
CA ALA A 44 3.20 4.82 1.41
C ALA A 44 4.14 6.01 1.55
N GLU A 45 5.30 5.92 0.91
CA GLU A 45 6.32 6.97 0.97
C GLU A 45 6.73 7.39 -0.44
N LYS A 46 6.85 8.69 -0.65
CA LYS A 46 7.30 9.28 -1.90
C LYS A 46 8.14 10.53 -1.58
N GLY A 47 9.46 10.41 -1.73
CA GLY A 47 10.36 11.48 -1.32
C GLY A 47 10.22 11.76 0.18
N SER A 48 9.87 13.00 0.52
CA SER A 48 9.65 13.41 1.91
C SER A 48 8.20 13.23 2.36
N GLN A 49 7.31 12.79 1.46
CA GLN A 49 5.89 12.59 1.76
C GLN A 49 5.64 11.20 2.32
N ARG A 50 4.71 11.10 3.25
CA ARG A 50 4.36 9.84 3.88
C ARG A 50 2.87 9.81 4.17
N VAL A 51 2.21 8.72 3.76
CA VAL A 51 0.78 8.51 3.98
C VAL A 51 0.59 7.16 4.66
N ILE A 52 -0.18 7.13 5.74
CA ILE A 52 -0.47 5.90 6.47
C ILE A 52 -1.99 5.71 6.49
N ARG A 53 -2.46 4.55 6.00
CA ARG A 53 -3.89 4.22 5.98
C ARG A 53 -4.07 2.74 6.27
N SER A 54 -5.13 2.39 6.97
CA SER A 54 -5.45 0.99 7.28
C SER A 54 -6.36 0.34 6.25
N ASN A 55 -7.05 1.13 5.44
CA ASN A 55 -8.03 0.66 4.46
C ASN A 55 -7.47 0.76 3.04
N GLU A 56 -7.51 -0.37 2.32
CA GLU A 56 -6.98 -0.44 0.95
C GLU A 56 -7.70 0.51 0.00
N ALA A 57 -9.02 0.59 0.12
CA ALA A 57 -9.81 1.44 -0.78
C ALA A 57 -9.49 2.92 -0.57
N ILE A 58 -9.30 3.33 0.68
CA ILE A 58 -8.94 4.72 1.01
C ILE A 58 -7.55 5.03 0.47
N LEU A 59 -6.59 4.15 0.72
CA LEU A 59 -5.23 4.36 0.22
C LEU A 59 -5.19 4.37 -1.29
N ALA A 60 -5.93 3.46 -1.94
CA ALA A 60 -6.00 3.42 -3.39
C ALA A 60 -6.52 4.75 -3.96
N GLY A 61 -7.50 5.36 -3.31
CA GLY A 61 -8.00 6.67 -3.69
C GLY A 61 -6.93 7.76 -3.60
N VAL A 62 -6.14 7.75 -2.53
CA VAL A 62 -5.03 8.69 -2.35
C VAL A 62 -3.97 8.49 -3.44
N LEU A 63 -3.56 7.26 -3.69
CA LEU A 63 -2.52 6.95 -4.67
C LEU A 63 -2.98 7.22 -6.10
N ALA A 64 -4.24 6.99 -6.40
CA ALA A 64 -4.78 7.22 -7.75
C ALA A 64 -4.87 8.71 -8.09
N SER A 65 -5.06 9.57 -7.10
CA SER A 65 -5.16 11.01 -7.30
C SER A 65 -3.83 11.74 -7.14
N ALA A 66 -2.78 11.04 -6.81
CA ALA A 66 -1.46 11.64 -6.58
C ALA A 66 -0.66 11.87 -7.86
#